data_adf87ac988bbab6fb1bc24b75cf5d539
#
_entry.id   adf87ac988bbab6fb1bc24b75cf5d539
#
_cell.length_a   1.000
_cell.length_b   1.000
_cell.length_c   1.000
_cell.angle_alpha   90.00
_cell.angle_beta   90.00
_cell.angle_gamma   90.00
#
_symmetry.space_group_name_H-M   'P 1'
#
loop_
_entity.id
_entity.type
_entity.pdbx_description
1 polymer ?
#
loop_
_entity_poly.entity_id
_entity_poly.type
_entity_poly.pdbx_seq_one_letter_code
_entity_poly.pdbx_strand_id
1 'polypeptide(L)'
;MKHGKMILGELHADIPVIQGGMGVGISLSGLAGAVAAAGGIGIISTAQIGFREPDFDRDPIACNLRTIGKEIEKARQTARGGIVGVNIMVATQRYEDYVRAAVLAGADCIISGAGLPLDLPGVVAETESGMHGRSHRTMLAPIVSSTRALSVVTKYWMKKYDRKPDFLVAEGPLAGGHLGFKREELDAYTPENYERELTAMIRQAAELEIPLISAGGIYDRRDLEHCLYLGAAGVQMGTRFVTTEECDAADAYKQAYLSARKEDIVIVKSPVGMPGRAIQNAFLEKVAAGERFMTGCRHCIKTCDPKTAPYCITRALINAAMGDVDNGLLFCGSNAWRAQKIERTVDIMEEMA
;
A
#
# COMPACT_ATOMS: atom_id res chain seq x y z
N MET A 1 -17.67 -12.80 18.17
CA MET A 1 -18.55 -11.60 18.18
C MET A 1 -18.28 -10.85 16.89
N LYS A 2 -19.30 -10.30 16.22
CA LYS A 2 -19.05 -9.41 15.07
C LYS A 2 -18.39 -8.14 15.56
N HIS A 3 -17.34 -7.70 14.88
CA HIS A 3 -16.72 -6.41 15.15
C HIS A 3 -17.68 -5.26 14.77
N GLY A 4 -17.58 -4.13 15.46
CA GLY A 4 -18.32 -2.92 15.07
C GLY A 4 -17.84 -2.38 13.71
N LYS A 5 -18.66 -1.54 13.07
CA LYS A 5 -18.28 -0.85 11.84
C LYS A 5 -17.03 0.01 12.07
N MET A 6 -16.11 -0.01 11.11
CA MET A 6 -14.97 0.90 11.10
C MET A 6 -15.39 2.25 10.51
N ILE A 7 -15.17 3.33 11.26
CA ILE A 7 -15.50 4.69 10.85
C ILE A 7 -14.21 5.50 10.68
N LEU A 8 -13.97 6.00 9.48
CA LEU A 8 -12.77 6.75 9.10
C LEU A 8 -13.21 8.06 8.40
N GLY A 9 -13.45 9.11 9.19
CA GLY A 9 -14.08 10.33 8.68
C GLY A 9 -15.49 10.03 8.19
N GLU A 10 -15.77 10.26 6.91
CA GLU A 10 -17.06 9.97 6.27
C GLU A 10 -17.17 8.53 5.75
N LEU A 11 -16.11 7.71 5.84
CA LEU A 11 -16.12 6.33 5.37
C LEU A 11 -16.60 5.38 6.45
N HIS A 12 -17.52 4.49 6.09
CA HIS A 12 -18.11 3.51 6.98
C HIS A 12 -17.96 2.10 6.37
N ALA A 13 -16.96 1.35 6.82
CA ALA A 13 -16.75 -0.04 6.40
C ALA A 13 -17.40 -1.02 7.37
N ASP A 14 -18.02 -2.07 6.86
CA ASP A 14 -18.70 -3.08 7.69
C ASP A 14 -17.71 -4.02 8.40
N ILE A 15 -16.53 -4.22 7.80
CA ILE A 15 -15.43 -5.03 8.33
C ILE A 15 -14.21 -4.14 8.54
N PRO A 16 -13.53 -4.18 9.71
CA PRO A 16 -12.44 -3.26 10.03
C PRO A 16 -11.12 -3.63 9.34
N VAL A 17 -11.18 -3.88 8.03
CA VAL A 17 -10.07 -4.29 7.19
C VAL A 17 -9.92 -3.37 5.98
N ILE A 18 -8.71 -2.85 5.79
CA ILE A 18 -8.25 -2.20 4.57
C ILE A 18 -7.34 -3.20 3.84
N GLN A 19 -7.65 -3.52 2.59
CA GLN A 19 -6.65 -4.17 1.74
C GLN A 19 -5.67 -3.10 1.26
N GLY A 20 -4.42 -3.17 1.71
CA GLY A 20 -3.39 -2.19 1.41
C GLY A 20 -2.98 -2.19 -0.07
N GLY A 21 -2.64 -1.02 -0.60
CA GLY A 21 -2.18 -0.88 -1.98
C GLY A 21 -0.86 -1.60 -2.22
N MET A 22 -0.82 -2.52 -3.17
CA MET A 22 0.34 -3.33 -3.53
C MET A 22 0.71 -3.11 -5.00
N GLY A 23 1.82 -2.45 -5.24
CA GLY A 23 2.36 -2.20 -6.59
C GLY A 23 3.58 -3.08 -6.88
N VAL A 24 3.86 -3.34 -8.13
CA VAL A 24 3.17 -2.93 -9.37
C VAL A 24 2.20 -4.04 -9.78
N GLY A 25 0.93 -3.70 -10.06
CA GLY A 25 0.00 -4.63 -10.69
C GLY A 25 -0.55 -5.74 -9.79
N ILE A 26 -0.36 -5.68 -8.47
CA ILE A 26 -0.84 -6.68 -7.51
C ILE A 26 -2.25 -6.33 -7.03
N SER A 27 -2.49 -5.06 -6.66
CA SER A 27 -3.82 -4.57 -6.32
C SER A 27 -4.26 -3.51 -7.33
N LEU A 28 -5.06 -3.92 -8.28
CA LEU A 28 -5.77 -3.08 -9.24
C LEU A 28 -7.28 -3.17 -8.97
N SER A 29 -8.08 -3.00 -9.99
CA SER A 29 -9.54 -2.99 -9.87
C SER A 29 -10.15 -4.34 -9.44
N GLY A 30 -9.52 -5.47 -9.80
CA GLY A 30 -10.00 -6.80 -9.44
C GLY A 30 -10.03 -6.99 -7.93
N LEU A 31 -8.86 -6.92 -7.31
CA LEU A 31 -8.74 -7.12 -5.87
C LEU A 31 -9.44 -6.02 -5.07
N ALA A 32 -9.19 -4.75 -5.40
CA ALA A 32 -9.76 -3.64 -4.65
C ALA A 32 -11.31 -3.64 -4.72
N GLY A 33 -11.88 -3.91 -5.89
CA GLY A 33 -13.33 -4.02 -6.06
C GLY A 33 -13.94 -5.17 -5.26
N ALA A 34 -13.27 -6.32 -5.23
CA ALA A 34 -13.74 -7.49 -4.48
C ALA A 34 -13.74 -7.25 -2.95
N VAL A 35 -12.67 -6.64 -2.41
CA VAL A 35 -12.61 -6.28 -0.98
C VAL A 35 -13.68 -5.26 -0.61
N ALA A 36 -13.87 -4.24 -1.45
CA ALA A 36 -14.92 -3.23 -1.25
C ALA A 36 -16.33 -3.86 -1.26
N ALA A 37 -16.59 -4.78 -2.19
CA ALA A 37 -17.85 -5.51 -2.28
C ALA A 37 -18.11 -6.41 -1.06
N ALA A 38 -17.04 -6.88 -0.40
CA ALA A 38 -17.11 -7.72 0.80
C ALA A 38 -17.19 -6.92 2.11
N GLY A 39 -17.32 -5.58 2.05
CA GLY A 39 -17.54 -4.72 3.22
C GLY A 39 -16.28 -4.15 3.87
N GLY A 40 -15.10 -4.36 3.30
CA GLY A 40 -13.87 -3.69 3.68
C GLY A 40 -13.59 -2.43 2.84
N ILE A 41 -12.34 -1.95 2.89
CA ILE A 41 -11.85 -0.86 2.02
C ILE A 41 -10.85 -1.43 1.03
N GLY A 42 -11.14 -1.36 -0.25
CA GLY A 42 -10.25 -1.81 -1.33
C GLY A 42 -9.35 -0.67 -1.81
N ILE A 43 -8.03 -0.91 -1.87
CA ILE A 43 -7.04 0.10 -2.25
C ILE A 43 -6.30 -0.32 -3.52
N ILE A 44 -6.44 0.52 -4.56
CA ILE A 44 -5.69 0.40 -5.81
C ILE A 44 -4.30 1.03 -5.62
N SER A 45 -3.24 0.30 -6.01
CA SER A 45 -1.90 0.89 -6.06
C SER A 45 -1.69 1.65 -7.36
N THR A 46 -1.30 2.92 -7.25
CA THR A 46 -1.01 3.76 -8.43
C THR A 46 0.41 3.57 -8.98
N ALA A 47 1.25 2.76 -8.31
CA ALA A 47 2.63 2.53 -8.72
C ALA A 47 2.69 1.87 -10.11
N GLN A 48 3.11 2.63 -11.12
CA GLN A 48 3.21 2.20 -12.52
C GLN A 48 1.93 1.51 -13.04
N ILE A 49 0.78 1.97 -12.61
CA ILE A 49 -0.54 1.39 -12.85
C ILE A 49 -0.86 1.19 -14.34
N GLY A 50 -0.28 2.01 -15.21
CA GLY A 50 -0.45 1.94 -16.67
C GLY A 50 0.44 0.91 -17.37
N PHE A 51 1.18 0.06 -16.67
CA PHE A 51 2.21 -0.81 -17.25
C PHE A 51 1.68 -1.82 -18.29
N ARG A 52 0.40 -2.09 -18.34
CA ARG A 52 -0.27 -2.94 -19.34
C ARG A 52 -0.76 -2.17 -20.56
N GLU A 53 -0.71 -0.82 -20.54
CA GLU A 53 -1.14 0.00 -21.68
C GLU A 53 -0.10 -0.06 -22.81
N PRO A 54 -0.51 -0.09 -24.08
CA PRO A 54 0.40 -0.29 -25.23
C PRO A 54 1.45 0.82 -25.40
N ASP A 55 1.15 2.03 -24.92
CA ASP A 55 2.00 3.21 -25.03
C ASP A 55 2.81 3.50 -23.75
N PHE A 56 2.79 2.57 -22.75
CA PHE A 56 3.47 2.75 -21.47
C PHE A 56 4.97 3.03 -21.60
N ASP A 57 5.67 2.32 -22.47
CA ASP A 57 7.11 2.50 -22.65
C ASP A 57 7.47 3.85 -23.30
N ARG A 58 6.53 4.47 -24.01
CA ARG A 58 6.71 5.78 -24.65
C ARG A 58 6.48 6.95 -23.68
N ASP A 59 5.41 6.90 -22.87
CA ASP A 59 5.08 7.91 -21.86
C ASP A 59 4.44 7.26 -20.63
N PRO A 60 5.28 6.72 -19.71
CA PRO A 60 4.79 6.04 -18.50
C PRO A 60 3.90 6.92 -17.64
N ILE A 61 4.22 8.23 -17.53
CA ILE A 61 3.48 9.14 -16.65
C ILE A 61 2.07 9.39 -17.20
N ALA A 62 1.95 9.75 -18.47
CA ALA A 62 0.64 9.97 -19.08
C ALA A 62 -0.23 8.70 -19.03
N CYS A 63 0.38 7.53 -19.28
CA CYS A 63 -0.29 6.24 -19.13
C CYS A 63 -0.81 6.03 -17.71
N ASN A 64 0.04 6.22 -16.70
CA ASN A 64 -0.34 6.03 -15.31
C ASN A 64 -1.50 6.95 -14.92
N LEU A 65 -1.41 8.25 -15.22
CA LEU A 65 -2.44 9.22 -14.87
C LEU A 65 -3.80 8.88 -15.50
N ARG A 66 -3.81 8.46 -16.75
CA ARG A 66 -5.02 8.02 -17.46
C ARG A 66 -5.59 6.72 -16.87
N THR A 67 -4.72 5.79 -16.50
CA THR A 67 -5.13 4.47 -16.01
C THR A 67 -5.68 4.52 -14.59
N ILE A 68 -5.29 5.48 -13.74
CA ILE A 68 -5.88 5.68 -12.41
C ILE A 68 -7.41 5.77 -12.51
N GLY A 69 -7.93 6.62 -13.39
CA GLY A 69 -9.38 6.76 -13.57
C GLY A 69 -10.05 5.49 -14.07
N LYS A 70 -9.43 4.82 -15.05
CA LYS A 70 -9.94 3.54 -15.59
C LYS A 70 -10.05 2.45 -14.50
N GLU A 71 -9.03 2.31 -13.66
CA GLU A 71 -9.01 1.28 -12.63
C GLU A 71 -9.99 1.60 -11.48
N ILE A 72 -10.14 2.88 -11.07
CA ILE A 72 -11.15 3.28 -10.08
C ILE A 72 -12.56 2.99 -10.63
N GLU A 73 -12.85 3.33 -11.88
CA GLU A 73 -14.15 3.06 -12.51
C GLU A 73 -14.47 1.57 -12.53
N LYS A 74 -13.52 0.73 -12.99
CA LYS A 74 -13.69 -0.72 -12.99
C LYS A 74 -13.91 -1.29 -11.59
N ALA A 75 -13.12 -0.84 -10.60
CA ALA A 75 -13.29 -1.28 -9.22
C ALA A 75 -14.70 -0.94 -8.68
N ARG A 76 -15.22 0.25 -8.98
CA ARG A 76 -16.57 0.67 -8.56
C ARG A 76 -17.68 -0.21 -9.17
N GLN A 77 -17.51 -0.70 -10.40
CA GLN A 77 -18.47 -1.63 -11.02
C GLN A 77 -18.58 -2.94 -10.21
N THR A 78 -17.49 -3.41 -9.62
CA THR A 78 -17.45 -4.62 -8.78
C THR A 78 -17.82 -4.34 -7.33
N ALA A 79 -17.47 -3.17 -6.80
CA ALA A 79 -17.56 -2.79 -5.38
C ALA A 79 -18.99 -2.72 -4.81
N ARG A 80 -20.04 -2.72 -5.63
CA ARG A 80 -21.45 -2.68 -5.19
C ARG A 80 -21.76 -1.54 -4.19
N GLY A 81 -21.15 -0.37 -4.40
CA GLY A 81 -21.27 0.77 -3.50
C GLY A 81 -20.28 0.76 -2.31
N GLY A 82 -19.38 -0.23 -2.25
CA GLY A 82 -18.30 -0.28 -1.27
C GLY A 82 -17.20 0.76 -1.52
N ILE A 83 -16.29 0.90 -0.58
CA ILE A 83 -15.28 1.96 -0.52
C ILE A 83 -14.05 1.57 -1.34
N VAL A 84 -13.68 2.42 -2.32
CA VAL A 84 -12.52 2.24 -3.20
C VAL A 84 -11.59 3.45 -3.07
N GLY A 85 -10.41 3.22 -2.51
CA GLY A 85 -9.36 4.22 -2.41
C GLY A 85 -8.15 3.90 -3.27
N VAL A 86 -7.13 4.76 -3.16
CA VAL A 86 -5.84 4.58 -3.83
C VAL A 86 -4.67 4.74 -2.87
N ASN A 87 -3.58 4.02 -3.16
CA ASN A 87 -2.28 4.25 -2.52
C ASN A 87 -1.37 5.01 -3.49
N ILE A 88 -0.77 6.12 -3.02
CA ILE A 88 0.14 6.96 -3.81
C ILE A 88 1.44 7.18 -3.02
N MET A 89 2.58 6.76 -3.60
CA MET A 89 3.89 6.97 -2.97
C MET A 89 4.38 8.41 -3.16
N VAL A 90 4.77 9.09 -2.07
CA VAL A 90 5.35 10.46 -2.11
C VAL A 90 6.62 10.51 -2.97
N ALA A 91 7.40 9.45 -2.97
CA ALA A 91 8.62 9.32 -3.75
C ALA A 91 8.40 9.27 -5.28
N THR A 92 7.16 9.08 -5.75
CA THR A 92 6.84 9.03 -7.18
C THR A 92 7.11 10.39 -7.85
N GLN A 93 7.70 10.36 -9.04
CA GLN A 93 7.80 11.58 -9.88
C GLN A 93 6.42 12.13 -10.18
N ARG A 94 6.27 13.46 -10.14
CA ARG A 94 4.98 14.14 -10.37
C ARG A 94 3.87 13.66 -9.43
N TYR A 95 4.21 13.39 -8.17
CA TYR A 95 3.30 12.93 -7.11
C TYR A 95 1.95 13.66 -7.10
N GLU A 96 1.98 15.00 -7.21
CA GLU A 96 0.77 15.82 -7.18
C GLU A 96 -0.19 15.51 -8.33
N ASP A 97 0.32 15.19 -9.52
CA ASP A 97 -0.52 14.84 -10.66
C ASP A 97 -1.26 13.52 -10.44
N TYR A 98 -0.61 12.54 -9.77
CA TYR A 98 -1.28 11.30 -9.35
C TYR A 98 -2.38 11.59 -8.33
N VAL A 99 -2.12 12.50 -7.38
CA VAL A 99 -3.14 12.94 -6.40
C VAL A 99 -4.32 13.58 -7.13
N ARG A 100 -4.06 14.54 -8.04
CA ARG A 100 -5.11 15.20 -8.83
C ARG A 100 -5.90 14.19 -9.66
N ALA A 101 -5.23 13.27 -10.34
CA ALA A 101 -5.90 12.24 -11.13
C ALA A 101 -6.82 11.35 -10.28
N ALA A 102 -6.39 10.95 -9.08
CA ALA A 102 -7.17 10.14 -8.16
C ALA A 102 -8.40 10.89 -7.62
N VAL A 103 -8.24 12.17 -7.24
CA VAL A 103 -9.34 13.04 -6.78
C VAL A 103 -10.35 13.25 -7.89
N LEU A 104 -9.90 13.58 -9.10
CA LEU A 104 -10.78 13.78 -10.27
C LEU A 104 -11.53 12.51 -10.66
N ALA A 105 -10.93 11.35 -10.48
CA ALA A 105 -11.56 10.05 -10.71
C ALA A 105 -12.52 9.64 -9.57
N GLY A 106 -12.60 10.42 -8.49
CA GLY A 106 -13.52 10.18 -7.39
C GLY A 106 -13.07 9.11 -6.40
N ALA A 107 -11.77 8.91 -6.17
CA ALA A 107 -11.29 8.04 -5.10
C ALA A 107 -11.91 8.43 -3.75
N ASP A 108 -12.39 7.45 -2.98
CA ASP A 108 -12.99 7.68 -1.67
C ASP A 108 -11.94 8.08 -0.63
N CYS A 109 -10.73 7.52 -0.74
CA CYS A 109 -9.60 7.92 0.08
C CYS A 109 -8.27 7.82 -0.66
N ILE A 110 -7.28 8.57 -0.17
CA ILE A 110 -5.88 8.50 -0.58
C ILE A 110 -5.04 8.12 0.63
N ILE A 111 -4.41 6.94 0.58
CA ILE A 111 -3.40 6.52 1.55
C ILE A 111 -2.03 6.82 0.94
N SER A 112 -1.20 7.61 1.64
CA SER A 112 0.07 8.05 1.08
C SER A 112 1.24 7.82 2.02
N GLY A 113 2.31 7.22 1.50
CA GLY A 113 3.53 6.84 2.22
C GLY A 113 4.76 6.87 1.31
N ALA A 114 5.81 6.12 1.68
CA ALA A 114 7.14 6.21 1.06
C ALA A 114 7.67 7.66 1.06
N GLY A 115 7.62 8.29 2.22
CA GLY A 115 7.86 9.68 2.55
C GLY A 115 6.66 10.31 3.25
N LEU A 116 6.84 11.44 3.93
CA LEU A 116 5.74 12.14 4.57
C LEU A 116 4.98 12.99 3.53
N PRO A 117 3.64 12.79 3.37
CA PRO A 117 2.84 13.49 2.37
C PRO A 117 2.45 14.91 2.86
N LEU A 118 3.45 15.76 3.08
CA LEU A 118 3.23 17.05 3.73
C LEU A 118 2.27 17.96 2.96
N ASP A 119 2.31 17.96 1.63
CA ASP A 119 1.51 18.84 0.79
C ASP A 119 0.21 18.20 0.26
N LEU A 120 -0.08 16.95 0.63
CA LEU A 120 -1.28 16.22 0.18
C LEU A 120 -2.59 17.01 0.41
N PRO A 121 -2.85 17.61 1.60
CA PRO A 121 -4.09 18.34 1.82
C PRO A 121 -4.27 19.55 0.89
N GLY A 122 -3.19 20.25 0.59
CA GLY A 122 -3.21 21.41 -0.30
C GLY A 122 -3.57 21.02 -1.74
N VAL A 123 -2.94 19.97 -2.26
CA VAL A 123 -3.21 19.47 -3.62
C VAL A 123 -4.65 18.98 -3.75
N VAL A 124 -5.16 18.28 -2.74
CA VAL A 124 -6.54 17.78 -2.74
C VAL A 124 -7.53 18.93 -2.67
N ALA A 125 -7.36 19.90 -1.75
CA ALA A 125 -8.23 21.05 -1.60
C ALA A 125 -8.29 21.90 -2.88
N GLU A 126 -7.13 22.16 -3.51
CA GLU A 126 -7.04 22.85 -4.80
C GLU A 126 -7.83 22.13 -5.88
N THR A 127 -7.68 20.79 -5.97
CA THR A 127 -8.34 19.98 -6.99
C THR A 127 -9.86 19.96 -6.76
N GLU A 128 -10.30 19.74 -5.51
CA GLU A 128 -11.73 19.68 -5.15
C GLU A 128 -12.44 21.01 -5.36
N SER A 129 -11.75 22.15 -5.14
CA SER A 129 -12.32 23.49 -5.36
C SER A 129 -12.73 23.75 -6.81
N GLY A 130 -12.09 23.07 -7.76
CA GLY A 130 -12.42 23.12 -9.20
C GLY A 130 -13.54 22.17 -9.61
N MET A 131 -14.06 21.32 -8.70
CA MET A 131 -15.08 20.32 -9.00
C MET A 131 -16.46 20.77 -8.53
N HIS A 132 -17.39 20.97 -9.48
CA HIS A 132 -18.78 21.28 -9.16
C HIS A 132 -19.63 20.01 -9.01
N GLY A 133 -20.51 19.97 -8.00
CA GLY A 133 -21.50 18.90 -7.82
C GLY A 133 -20.99 17.61 -7.19
N ARG A 134 -19.82 17.61 -6.57
CA ARG A 134 -19.32 16.44 -5.82
C ARG A 134 -20.08 16.27 -4.49
N SER A 135 -20.50 15.03 -4.19
CA SER A 135 -21.32 14.72 -3.02
C SER A 135 -20.49 14.40 -1.76
N HIS A 136 -19.21 14.07 -1.88
CA HIS A 136 -18.31 13.74 -0.76
C HIS A 136 -16.87 14.18 -1.07
N ARG A 137 -16.09 14.41 -0.02
CA ARG A 137 -14.67 14.74 -0.14
C ARG A 137 -13.81 13.48 -0.14
N THR A 138 -12.58 13.57 -0.66
CA THR A 138 -11.58 12.49 -0.56
C THR A 138 -10.99 12.45 0.85
N MET A 139 -11.08 11.31 1.55
CA MET A 139 -10.45 11.12 2.84
C MET A 139 -8.93 10.92 2.69
N LEU A 140 -8.14 11.49 3.60
CA LEU A 140 -6.68 11.51 3.50
C LEU A 140 -6.03 10.80 4.68
N ALA A 141 -5.16 9.85 4.35
CA ALA A 141 -4.42 9.07 5.34
C ALA A 141 -2.91 9.05 5.05
N PRO A 142 -2.07 9.68 5.86
CA PRO A 142 -0.65 9.47 5.81
C PRO A 142 -0.26 8.13 6.43
N ILE A 143 0.75 7.46 5.84
CA ILE A 143 1.42 6.31 6.46
C ILE A 143 2.54 6.83 7.35
N VAL A 144 2.59 6.33 8.58
CA VAL A 144 3.60 6.67 9.58
C VAL A 144 4.18 5.40 10.21
N SER A 145 5.44 5.43 10.62
CA SER A 145 6.11 4.27 11.25
C SER A 145 6.59 4.56 12.68
N SER A 146 6.28 5.76 13.21
CA SER A 146 6.66 6.16 14.56
C SER A 146 5.80 7.32 15.07
N THR A 147 5.77 7.48 16.41
CA THR A 147 5.17 8.63 17.11
C THR A 147 5.75 9.97 16.63
N ARG A 148 7.06 9.99 16.30
CA ARG A 148 7.71 11.18 15.72
C ARG A 148 7.15 11.52 14.34
N ALA A 149 7.03 10.55 13.44
CA ALA A 149 6.48 10.77 12.09
C ALA A 149 5.02 11.24 12.16
N LEU A 150 4.22 10.63 13.03
CA LEU A 150 2.85 11.03 13.33
C LEU A 150 2.80 12.50 13.76
N SER A 151 3.60 12.89 14.76
CA SER A 151 3.67 14.29 15.24
C SER A 151 4.05 15.28 14.13
N VAL A 152 5.01 14.92 13.29
CA VAL A 152 5.50 15.80 12.21
C VAL A 152 4.38 16.06 11.20
N VAL A 153 3.74 15.01 10.70
CA VAL A 153 2.73 15.15 9.63
C VAL A 153 1.47 15.85 10.17
N THR A 154 0.99 15.48 11.35
CA THR A 154 -0.24 16.07 11.91
C THR A 154 -0.05 17.55 12.26
N LYS A 155 1.06 17.92 12.91
CA LYS A 155 1.36 19.33 13.20
C LYS A 155 1.54 20.16 11.95
N TYR A 156 2.20 19.61 10.92
CA TYR A 156 2.39 20.33 9.65
C TYR A 156 1.07 20.58 8.95
N TRP A 157 0.20 19.55 8.82
CA TRP A 157 -1.08 19.68 8.17
C TRP A 157 -1.99 20.68 8.90
N MET A 158 -2.06 20.58 10.24
CA MET A 158 -2.85 21.52 11.02
C MET A 158 -2.34 22.95 10.90
N LYS A 159 -1.01 23.16 10.98
CA LYS A 159 -0.44 24.53 10.89
C LYS A 159 -0.59 25.16 9.52
N LYS A 160 -0.42 24.38 8.43
CA LYS A 160 -0.39 24.91 7.06
C LYS A 160 -1.75 24.92 6.39
N TYR A 161 -2.58 23.92 6.68
CA TYR A 161 -3.83 23.69 5.95
C TYR A 161 -5.08 23.70 6.84
N ASP A 162 -4.91 23.90 8.14
CA ASP A 162 -6.00 23.80 9.14
C ASP A 162 -6.80 22.49 8.98
N ARG A 163 -6.07 21.38 8.74
CA ARG A 163 -6.66 20.06 8.47
C ARG A 163 -5.95 18.96 9.25
N LYS A 164 -6.73 18.10 9.92
CA LYS A 164 -6.26 16.82 10.48
C LYS A 164 -6.31 15.74 9.39
N PRO A 165 -5.46 14.68 9.45
CA PRO A 165 -5.73 13.43 8.74
C PRO A 165 -7.11 12.88 9.10
N ASP A 166 -7.80 12.30 8.13
CA ASP A 166 -9.09 11.64 8.38
C ASP A 166 -8.89 10.30 9.10
N PHE A 167 -7.75 9.65 8.87
CA PHE A 167 -7.22 8.54 9.63
C PHE A 167 -5.70 8.43 9.42
N LEU A 168 -5.04 7.55 10.18
CA LEU A 168 -3.62 7.26 10.08
C LEU A 168 -3.41 5.78 9.78
N VAL A 169 -2.38 5.43 9.00
CA VAL A 169 -1.92 4.06 8.86
C VAL A 169 -0.55 3.93 9.54
N ALA A 170 -0.49 3.16 10.63
CA ALA A 170 0.75 2.85 11.34
C ALA A 170 1.37 1.60 10.72
N GLU A 171 2.40 1.78 9.88
CA GLU A 171 3.08 0.69 9.22
C GLU A 171 4.25 0.19 10.05
N GLY A 172 4.16 -1.07 10.49
CA GLY A 172 5.15 -1.73 11.33
C GLY A 172 6.28 -2.41 10.55
N PRO A 173 7.33 -2.84 11.27
CA PRO A 173 8.53 -3.44 10.70
C PRO A 173 8.29 -4.80 10.03
N LEU A 174 7.13 -5.44 10.23
CA LEU A 174 6.74 -6.71 9.59
C LEU A 174 6.00 -6.52 8.25
N ALA A 175 5.82 -5.27 7.81
CA ALA A 175 5.21 -4.96 6.52
C ALA A 175 6.01 -5.49 5.33
N GLY A 176 5.38 -5.47 4.16
CA GLY A 176 5.97 -5.84 2.88
C GLY A 176 6.37 -4.64 2.04
N GLY A 177 7.13 -4.86 1.00
CA GLY A 177 7.62 -3.79 0.14
C GLY A 177 8.67 -2.92 0.82
N HIS A 178 8.66 -1.62 0.51
CA HIS A 178 9.59 -0.67 1.11
C HIS A 178 9.21 -0.39 2.57
N LEU A 179 10.20 -0.42 3.45
CA LEU A 179 10.01 -0.27 4.89
C LEU A 179 10.47 1.12 5.36
N GLY A 180 9.65 1.76 6.18
CA GLY A 180 9.92 3.07 6.77
C GLY A 180 10.93 3.03 7.94
N PHE A 181 11.80 2.03 7.99
CA PHE A 181 12.77 1.74 9.03
C PHE A 181 14.18 1.67 8.45
N LYS A 182 15.21 1.94 9.26
CA LYS A 182 16.58 1.64 8.91
C LYS A 182 16.84 0.14 9.03
N ARG A 183 17.88 -0.37 8.36
CA ARG A 183 18.25 -1.78 8.43
C ARG A 183 18.54 -2.22 9.87
N GLU A 184 19.26 -1.41 10.62
CA GLU A 184 19.63 -1.69 12.01
C GLU A 184 18.39 -1.74 12.93
N GLU A 185 17.36 -0.95 12.66
CA GLU A 185 16.09 -0.97 13.39
C GLU A 185 15.30 -2.25 13.11
N LEU A 186 15.36 -2.75 11.87
CA LEU A 186 14.73 -4.02 11.49
C LEU A 186 15.46 -5.22 12.11
N ASP A 187 16.78 -5.17 12.19
CA ASP A 187 17.60 -6.22 12.79
C ASP A 187 17.45 -6.25 14.34
N ALA A 188 17.18 -5.10 14.96
CA ALA A 188 16.91 -4.95 16.40
C ALA A 188 15.42 -5.12 16.78
N TYR A 189 14.56 -5.46 15.82
CA TYR A 189 13.13 -5.61 16.04
C TYR A 189 12.82 -6.72 17.06
N THR A 190 11.94 -6.40 18.03
CA THR A 190 11.22 -7.40 18.83
C THR A 190 9.73 -7.06 18.83
N PRO A 191 8.84 -8.07 18.96
CA PRO A 191 7.40 -7.83 19.06
C PRO A 191 7.05 -6.82 20.16
N GLU A 192 7.66 -6.92 21.32
CA GLU A 192 7.39 -6.08 22.49
C GLU A 192 7.83 -4.62 22.26
N ASN A 193 8.95 -4.40 21.56
CA ASN A 193 9.42 -3.05 21.26
C ASN A 193 8.46 -2.35 20.28
N TYR A 194 7.99 -3.06 19.26
CA TYR A 194 7.06 -2.48 18.30
C TYR A 194 5.67 -2.29 18.91
N GLU A 195 5.17 -3.23 19.72
CA GLU A 195 3.87 -3.09 20.36
C GLU A 195 3.81 -1.86 21.29
N ARG A 196 4.92 -1.55 21.97
CA ARG A 196 5.03 -0.30 22.76
C ARG A 196 4.94 0.95 21.87
N GLU A 197 5.63 0.96 20.73
CA GLU A 197 5.57 2.09 19.80
C GLU A 197 4.18 2.21 19.15
N LEU A 198 3.57 1.08 18.73
CA LEU A 198 2.21 1.06 18.20
C LEU A 198 1.19 1.59 19.22
N THR A 199 1.27 1.12 20.46
CA THR A 199 0.40 1.59 21.55
C THR A 199 0.59 3.10 21.82
N ALA A 200 1.82 3.59 21.74
CA ALA A 200 2.10 5.02 21.88
C ALA A 200 1.52 5.84 20.71
N MET A 201 1.62 5.34 19.47
CA MET A 201 0.99 5.96 18.30
C MET A 201 -0.54 5.97 18.41
N ILE A 202 -1.14 4.87 18.87
CA ILE A 202 -2.61 4.78 19.07
C ILE A 202 -3.06 5.84 20.09
N ARG A 203 -2.39 5.97 21.24
CA ARG A 203 -2.70 6.98 22.26
C ARG A 203 -2.58 8.40 21.72
N GLN A 204 -1.49 8.68 21.03
CA GLN A 204 -1.26 10.00 20.42
C GLN A 204 -2.30 10.35 19.37
N ALA A 205 -2.72 9.38 18.55
CA ALA A 205 -3.78 9.56 17.56
C ALA A 205 -5.14 9.80 18.25
N ALA A 206 -5.44 9.06 19.32
CA ALA A 206 -6.67 9.23 20.11
C ALA A 206 -6.76 10.61 20.77
N GLU A 207 -5.65 11.17 21.29
CA GLU A 207 -5.59 12.53 21.82
C GLU A 207 -5.92 13.60 20.76
N LEU A 208 -5.66 13.29 19.49
CA LEU A 208 -5.99 14.13 18.34
C LEU A 208 -7.35 13.82 17.74
N GLU A 209 -8.07 12.84 18.26
CA GLU A 209 -9.34 12.30 17.72
C GLU A 209 -9.21 11.80 16.30
N ILE A 210 -8.06 11.16 15.95
CA ILE A 210 -7.79 10.60 14.64
C ILE A 210 -7.78 9.07 14.74
N PRO A 211 -8.65 8.34 14.00
CA PRO A 211 -8.59 6.88 13.94
C PRO A 211 -7.23 6.40 13.42
N LEU A 212 -6.68 5.34 14.04
CA LEU A 212 -5.42 4.74 13.60
C LEU A 212 -5.65 3.30 13.15
N ILE A 213 -5.16 2.98 11.97
CA ILE A 213 -5.16 1.65 11.35
C ILE A 213 -3.78 1.02 11.55
N SER A 214 -3.72 -0.17 12.11
CA SER A 214 -2.48 -0.92 12.26
C SER A 214 -2.14 -1.68 10.97
N ALA A 215 -0.88 -1.68 10.54
CA ALA A 215 -0.40 -2.36 9.35
C ALA A 215 0.94 -3.05 9.58
N GLY A 216 1.16 -4.15 8.86
CA GLY A 216 2.41 -4.92 8.91
C GLY A 216 2.34 -6.13 9.83
N GLY A 217 2.51 -7.32 9.25
CA GLY A 217 2.51 -8.59 9.96
C GLY A 217 1.12 -9.18 10.25
N ILE A 218 0.05 -8.51 9.88
CA ILE A 218 -1.33 -8.96 10.12
C ILE A 218 -1.73 -9.96 9.03
N TYR A 219 -2.21 -11.13 9.44
CA TYR A 219 -2.53 -12.22 8.52
C TYR A 219 -3.90 -12.85 8.75
N ASP A 220 -4.32 -13.03 9.99
CA ASP A 220 -5.57 -13.70 10.36
C ASP A 220 -6.40 -12.89 11.37
N ARG A 221 -7.54 -13.45 11.74
CA ARG A 221 -8.45 -12.84 12.71
C ARG A 221 -7.80 -12.55 14.07
N ARG A 222 -6.87 -13.38 14.52
CA ARG A 222 -6.20 -13.18 15.83
C ARG A 222 -5.34 -11.94 15.80
N ASP A 223 -4.64 -11.72 14.69
CA ASP A 223 -3.84 -10.53 14.49
C ASP A 223 -4.73 -9.27 14.47
N LEU A 224 -5.90 -9.33 13.81
CA LEU A 224 -6.90 -8.27 13.81
C LEU A 224 -7.40 -7.98 15.24
N GLU A 225 -7.86 -9.01 15.94
CA GLU A 225 -8.41 -8.89 17.30
C GLU A 225 -7.38 -8.30 18.28
N HIS A 226 -6.11 -8.69 18.14
CA HIS A 226 -5.03 -8.10 18.91
C HIS A 226 -4.85 -6.60 18.65
N CYS A 227 -4.85 -6.16 17.38
CA CYS A 227 -4.76 -4.75 17.03
C CYS A 227 -5.95 -3.94 17.57
N LEU A 228 -7.16 -4.49 17.49
CA LEU A 228 -8.35 -3.85 18.03
C LEU A 228 -8.29 -3.77 19.58
N TYR A 229 -7.78 -4.80 20.24
CA TYR A 229 -7.55 -4.81 21.69
C TYR A 229 -6.57 -3.72 22.12
N LEU A 230 -5.53 -3.44 21.34
CA LEU A 230 -4.59 -2.34 21.59
C LEU A 230 -5.23 -0.95 21.36
N GLY A 231 -6.41 -0.88 20.74
CA GLY A 231 -7.15 0.35 20.48
C GLY A 231 -7.05 0.87 19.05
N ALA A 232 -6.52 0.09 18.09
CA ALA A 232 -6.60 0.45 16.69
C ALA A 232 -8.05 0.44 16.19
N ALA A 233 -8.40 1.35 15.25
CA ALA A 233 -9.73 1.39 14.65
C ALA A 233 -9.98 0.27 13.64
N GLY A 234 -8.92 -0.36 13.14
CA GLY A 234 -8.94 -1.44 12.18
C GLY A 234 -7.52 -1.81 11.76
N VAL A 235 -7.40 -2.64 10.73
CA VAL A 235 -6.11 -3.10 10.22
C VAL A 235 -5.97 -2.89 8.71
N GLN A 236 -4.72 -2.75 8.24
CA GLN A 236 -4.38 -2.82 6.84
C GLN A 236 -3.58 -4.10 6.56
N MET A 237 -4.05 -4.90 5.63
CA MET A 237 -3.46 -6.17 5.23
C MET A 237 -3.10 -6.17 3.74
N GLY A 238 -1.97 -6.76 3.40
CA GLY A 238 -1.57 -6.92 1.99
C GLY A 238 -1.34 -8.39 1.64
N THR A 239 -0.36 -8.99 2.27
CA THR A 239 0.24 -10.29 1.95
C THR A 239 -0.78 -11.42 1.73
N ARG A 240 -1.78 -11.56 2.59
CA ARG A 240 -2.78 -12.62 2.45
C ARG A 240 -3.65 -12.44 1.21
N PHE A 241 -3.94 -11.20 0.83
CA PHE A 241 -4.72 -10.90 -0.37
C PHE A 241 -3.98 -11.17 -1.69
N VAL A 242 -2.64 -11.36 -1.66
CA VAL A 242 -1.87 -11.73 -2.85
C VAL A 242 -2.27 -13.11 -3.37
N THR A 243 -2.54 -14.05 -2.48
CA THR A 243 -2.95 -15.42 -2.84
C THR A 243 -4.47 -15.56 -2.93
N THR A 244 -5.12 -14.59 -3.58
CA THR A 244 -6.56 -14.66 -3.87
C THR A 244 -6.83 -14.79 -5.36
N GLU A 245 -8.02 -15.31 -5.69
CA GLU A 245 -8.49 -15.39 -7.07
C GLU A 245 -8.53 -14.00 -7.72
N GLU A 246 -8.97 -12.99 -6.96
CA GLU A 246 -9.20 -11.62 -7.42
C GLU A 246 -7.92 -10.74 -7.47
N CYS A 247 -6.81 -11.22 -6.91
CA CYS A 247 -5.52 -10.53 -7.02
C CYS A 247 -5.12 -10.39 -8.49
N ASP A 248 -4.74 -9.17 -8.89
CA ASP A 248 -4.51 -8.81 -10.29
C ASP A 248 -3.14 -9.27 -10.84
N ALA A 249 -2.28 -9.85 -10.00
CA ALA A 249 -1.00 -10.42 -10.41
C ALA A 249 -1.19 -11.74 -11.18
N ALA A 250 -0.23 -12.07 -12.04
CA ALA A 250 -0.19 -13.35 -12.74
C ALA A 250 -0.14 -14.54 -11.75
N ASP A 251 -0.65 -15.71 -12.17
CA ASP A 251 -0.69 -16.91 -11.33
C ASP A 251 0.71 -17.34 -10.84
N ALA A 252 1.75 -17.19 -11.66
CA ALA A 252 3.13 -17.49 -11.24
C ALA A 252 3.58 -16.65 -10.03
N TYR A 253 3.13 -15.39 -9.91
CA TYR A 253 3.38 -14.56 -8.73
C TYR A 253 2.72 -15.15 -7.48
N LYS A 254 1.45 -15.58 -7.59
CA LYS A 254 0.70 -16.21 -6.49
C LYS A 254 1.34 -17.54 -6.09
N GLN A 255 1.78 -18.34 -7.06
CA GLN A 255 2.48 -19.62 -6.82
C GLN A 255 3.82 -19.42 -6.11
N ALA A 256 4.55 -18.34 -6.40
CA ALA A 256 5.79 -18.02 -5.69
C ALA A 256 5.54 -17.77 -4.19
N TYR A 257 4.40 -17.15 -3.82
CA TYR A 257 3.99 -17.01 -2.42
C TYR A 257 3.63 -18.34 -1.78
N LEU A 258 2.90 -19.22 -2.49
CA LEU A 258 2.52 -20.55 -1.96
C LEU A 258 3.72 -21.46 -1.75
N SER A 259 4.80 -21.24 -2.51
CA SER A 259 6.03 -22.03 -2.44
C SER A 259 7.04 -21.44 -1.43
N ALA A 260 6.84 -20.21 -0.97
CA ALA A 260 7.78 -19.51 -0.12
C ALA A 260 7.80 -20.12 1.30
N ARG A 261 9.00 -20.36 1.81
CA ARG A 261 9.23 -20.77 3.20
C ARG A 261 9.60 -19.53 4.03
N LYS A 262 9.60 -19.67 5.34
CA LYS A 262 9.93 -18.59 6.26
C LYS A 262 11.32 -18.02 6.05
N GLU A 263 12.29 -18.87 5.79
CA GLU A 263 13.69 -18.54 5.49
C GLU A 263 13.90 -17.86 4.15
N ASP A 264 12.94 -17.96 3.23
CA ASP A 264 12.99 -17.31 1.92
C ASP A 264 12.56 -15.83 2.01
N ILE A 265 12.05 -15.37 3.18
CA ILE A 265 11.63 -13.98 3.39
C ILE A 265 12.83 -13.15 3.84
N VAL A 266 13.31 -12.28 2.97
CA VAL A 266 14.56 -11.53 3.17
C VAL A 266 14.36 -10.02 3.14
N ILE A 267 15.28 -9.28 3.77
CA ILE A 267 15.37 -7.81 3.65
C ILE A 267 16.43 -7.48 2.59
N VAL A 268 16.01 -6.77 1.56
CA VAL A 268 16.84 -6.36 0.43
C VAL A 268 17.08 -4.84 0.44
N LYS A 269 18.19 -4.42 -0.15
CA LYS A 269 18.46 -3.00 -0.42
C LYS A 269 17.77 -2.62 -1.73
N SER A 270 16.77 -1.76 -1.63
CA SER A 270 16.07 -1.26 -2.82
C SER A 270 16.85 -0.11 -3.50
N PRO A 271 16.77 0.00 -4.84
CA PRO A 271 17.33 1.13 -5.59
C PRO A 271 16.81 2.50 -5.18
N VAL A 272 15.68 2.56 -4.48
CA VAL A 272 15.08 3.81 -4.00
C VAL A 272 15.64 4.29 -2.67
N GLY A 273 16.64 3.58 -2.11
CA GLY A 273 17.34 3.99 -0.88
C GLY A 273 16.70 3.52 0.42
N MET A 274 15.61 2.74 0.37
CA MET A 274 14.93 2.16 1.54
C MET A 274 15.17 0.65 1.58
N PRO A 275 15.20 0.00 2.76
CA PRO A 275 15.08 -1.44 2.85
C PRO A 275 13.75 -1.91 2.27
N GLY A 276 13.73 -3.13 1.72
CA GLY A 276 12.50 -3.76 1.26
C GLY A 276 12.42 -5.20 1.72
N ARG A 277 11.21 -5.73 1.95
CA ARG A 277 11.04 -7.15 2.25
C ARG A 277 10.51 -7.86 1.03
N ALA A 278 11.17 -8.97 0.67
CA ALA A 278 10.89 -9.73 -0.55
C ALA A 278 11.05 -11.23 -0.33
N ILE A 279 10.52 -12.02 -1.26
CA ILE A 279 10.80 -13.44 -1.37
C ILE A 279 12.15 -13.61 -2.12
N GLN A 280 13.07 -14.38 -1.53
CA GLN A 280 14.33 -14.76 -2.17
C GLN A 280 14.05 -15.58 -3.44
N ASN A 281 14.70 -15.21 -4.55
CA ASN A 281 14.55 -15.87 -5.85
C ASN A 281 15.82 -15.72 -6.70
N ALA A 282 15.83 -16.33 -7.89
CA ALA A 282 16.95 -16.28 -8.82
C ALA A 282 17.36 -14.85 -9.21
N PHE A 283 16.41 -13.91 -9.31
CA PHE A 283 16.71 -12.49 -9.58
C PHE A 283 17.56 -11.87 -8.46
N LEU A 284 17.16 -12.06 -7.20
CA LEU A 284 17.88 -11.50 -6.06
C LEU A 284 19.25 -12.14 -5.86
N GLU A 285 19.41 -13.44 -6.21
CA GLU A 285 20.72 -14.12 -6.20
C GLU A 285 21.68 -13.50 -7.22
N LYS A 286 21.23 -13.25 -8.45
CA LYS A 286 22.01 -12.58 -9.49
C LYS A 286 22.38 -11.14 -9.07
N VAL A 287 21.46 -10.39 -8.48
CA VAL A 287 21.73 -9.04 -7.95
C VAL A 287 22.78 -9.10 -6.83
N ALA A 288 22.68 -10.07 -5.92
CA ALA A 288 23.65 -10.26 -4.84
C ALA A 288 25.04 -10.66 -5.37
N ALA A 289 25.11 -11.40 -6.48
CA ALA A 289 26.33 -11.73 -7.21
C ALA A 289 26.96 -10.54 -7.97
N GLY A 290 26.30 -9.37 -7.94
CA GLY A 290 26.79 -8.13 -8.57
C GLY A 290 26.31 -7.92 -10.02
N GLU A 291 25.40 -8.74 -10.52
CA GLU A 291 24.79 -8.50 -11.82
C GLU A 291 23.91 -7.26 -11.81
N ARG A 292 23.93 -6.51 -12.91
CA ARG A 292 23.13 -5.28 -13.07
C ARG A 292 22.05 -5.47 -14.12
N PHE A 293 20.80 -5.13 -13.74
CA PHE A 293 19.62 -5.24 -14.59
C PHE A 293 19.01 -3.85 -14.87
N MET A 294 19.73 -3.04 -15.65
CA MET A 294 19.28 -1.71 -16.05
C MET A 294 18.83 -1.70 -17.50
N THR A 295 17.55 -1.48 -17.71
CA THR A 295 16.94 -1.24 -19.02
C THR A 295 16.28 0.13 -18.98
N GLY A 296 16.53 1.00 -19.93
CA GLY A 296 15.98 2.36 -20.08
C GLY A 296 15.27 2.96 -18.84
N CYS A 297 15.65 4.14 -18.42
CA CYS A 297 15.04 4.77 -17.25
C CYS A 297 13.64 5.29 -17.59
N ARG A 298 12.65 5.02 -16.74
CA ARG A 298 11.26 5.50 -16.85
C ARG A 298 10.95 6.70 -15.96
N HIS A 299 11.98 7.27 -15.30
CA HIS A 299 11.83 8.42 -14.39
C HIS A 299 10.69 8.24 -13.38
N CYS A 300 10.61 7.05 -12.75
CA CYS A 300 9.48 6.67 -11.89
C CYS A 300 9.58 7.23 -10.47
N ILE A 301 10.80 7.31 -9.91
CA ILE A 301 11.06 7.67 -8.50
C ILE A 301 12.06 8.82 -8.44
N LYS A 302 11.79 9.80 -7.55
CA LYS A 302 12.61 11.02 -7.37
C LYS A 302 14.05 10.73 -6.92
N THR A 303 14.24 9.73 -6.06
CA THR A 303 15.53 9.42 -5.40
C THR A 303 16.36 8.38 -6.13
N CYS A 304 15.84 7.77 -7.20
CA CYS A 304 16.57 6.74 -7.95
C CYS A 304 17.62 7.35 -8.86
N ASP A 305 18.87 6.91 -8.71
CA ASP A 305 19.94 7.20 -9.65
C ASP A 305 20.21 5.99 -10.56
N PRO A 306 19.83 6.07 -11.85
CA PRO A 306 20.00 4.95 -12.79
C PRO A 306 21.46 4.54 -13.01
N LYS A 307 22.43 5.44 -12.73
CA LYS A 307 23.87 5.16 -12.93
C LYS A 307 24.41 4.23 -11.86
N THR A 308 23.90 4.32 -10.64
CA THR A 308 24.38 3.57 -9.47
C THR A 308 23.42 2.44 -9.04
N ALA A 309 22.17 2.48 -9.46
CA ALA A 309 21.17 1.45 -9.13
C ALA A 309 21.58 0.07 -9.68
N PRO A 310 21.48 -1.00 -8.91
CA PRO A 310 21.79 -2.35 -9.36
C PRO A 310 20.76 -2.89 -10.38
N TYR A 311 19.51 -2.43 -10.29
CA TYR A 311 18.43 -2.80 -11.22
C TYR A 311 17.36 -1.71 -11.32
N CYS A 312 16.59 -1.73 -12.40
CA CYS A 312 15.41 -0.89 -12.55
C CYS A 312 14.26 -1.48 -11.71
N ILE A 313 13.89 -0.81 -10.62
CA ILE A 313 12.82 -1.28 -9.71
C ILE A 313 11.49 -1.46 -10.44
N THR A 314 11.12 -0.53 -11.32
CA THR A 314 9.90 -0.62 -12.12
C THR A 314 9.89 -1.88 -12.98
N ARG A 315 10.97 -2.16 -13.72
CA ARG A 315 11.04 -3.36 -14.58
C ARG A 315 10.97 -4.63 -13.74
N ALA A 316 11.73 -4.70 -12.63
CA ALA A 316 11.73 -5.88 -11.77
C ALA A 316 10.34 -6.18 -11.17
N LEU A 317 9.60 -5.14 -10.76
CA LEU A 317 8.23 -5.31 -10.26
C LEU A 317 7.23 -5.67 -11.36
N ILE A 318 7.35 -5.08 -12.57
CA ILE A 318 6.52 -5.43 -13.71
C ILE A 318 6.76 -6.89 -14.13
N ASN A 319 8.01 -7.32 -14.24
CA ASN A 319 8.35 -8.69 -14.59
C ASN A 319 7.67 -9.69 -13.63
N ALA A 320 7.81 -9.46 -12.32
CA ALA A 320 7.17 -10.30 -11.32
C ALA A 320 5.64 -10.32 -11.47
N ALA A 321 5.00 -9.15 -11.59
CA ALA A 321 3.55 -9.02 -11.73
C ALA A 321 3.00 -9.71 -12.99
N MET A 322 3.80 -9.75 -14.06
CA MET A 322 3.48 -10.41 -15.34
C MET A 322 3.82 -11.91 -15.36
N GLY A 323 4.38 -12.44 -14.27
CA GLY A 323 4.68 -13.86 -14.10
C GLY A 323 6.13 -14.27 -14.39
N ASP A 324 6.99 -13.35 -14.81
CA ASP A 324 8.43 -13.60 -14.94
C ASP A 324 9.11 -13.42 -13.56
N VAL A 325 8.84 -14.38 -12.67
CA VAL A 325 9.27 -14.35 -11.27
C VAL A 325 10.78 -14.54 -11.11
N ASP A 326 11.44 -15.20 -12.06
CA ASP A 326 12.88 -15.45 -12.04
C ASP A 326 13.73 -14.24 -12.44
N ASN A 327 13.11 -13.24 -13.07
CA ASN A 327 13.71 -11.96 -13.44
C ASN A 327 12.97 -10.77 -12.79
N GLY A 328 12.18 -11.03 -11.76
CA GLY A 328 11.33 -10.07 -11.07
C GLY A 328 11.60 -9.95 -9.58
N LEU A 329 11.24 -8.82 -9.01
CA LEU A 329 11.27 -8.58 -7.57
C LEU A 329 9.88 -8.86 -6.96
N LEU A 330 9.81 -9.81 -6.05
CA LEU A 330 8.56 -10.19 -5.37
C LEU A 330 8.56 -9.61 -3.95
N PHE A 331 8.02 -8.42 -3.80
CA PHE A 331 7.81 -7.84 -2.47
C PHE A 331 6.74 -8.62 -1.69
N CYS A 332 6.98 -8.83 -0.40
CA CYS A 332 6.06 -9.56 0.48
C CYS A 332 6.16 -9.05 1.93
N GLY A 333 5.15 -9.29 2.75
CA GLY A 333 5.24 -9.13 4.20
C GLY A 333 5.91 -10.31 4.88
N SER A 334 6.25 -10.16 6.16
CA SER A 334 6.94 -11.20 6.95
C SER A 334 6.17 -12.52 7.03
N ASN A 335 4.85 -12.50 6.85
CA ASN A 335 3.95 -13.65 6.95
C ASN A 335 3.60 -14.29 5.60
N ALA A 336 4.30 -13.98 4.50
CA ALA A 336 4.02 -14.55 3.18
C ALA A 336 4.11 -16.08 3.15
N TRP A 337 5.03 -16.67 3.89
CA TRP A 337 5.22 -18.11 4.05
C TRP A 337 4.02 -18.85 4.65
N ARG A 338 3.04 -18.14 5.23
CA ARG A 338 1.80 -18.73 5.78
C ARG A 338 0.78 -19.06 4.71
N ALA A 339 0.94 -18.56 3.49
CA ALA A 339 0.04 -18.85 2.37
C ALA A 339 0.13 -20.34 1.97
N GLN A 340 -1.00 -21.02 1.92
CA GLN A 340 -1.06 -22.46 1.63
C GLN A 340 -1.95 -22.81 0.43
N LYS A 341 -2.82 -21.88 0.02
CA LYS A 341 -3.77 -22.08 -1.08
C LYS A 341 -4.19 -20.74 -1.67
N ILE A 342 -4.75 -20.77 -2.86
CA ILE A 342 -5.50 -19.64 -3.40
C ILE A 342 -6.86 -19.60 -2.69
N GLU A 343 -7.22 -18.44 -2.16
CA GLU A 343 -8.47 -18.18 -1.45
C GLU A 343 -9.35 -17.24 -2.28
N ARG A 344 -10.64 -17.16 -1.97
CA ARG A 344 -11.47 -16.05 -2.47
C ARG A 344 -11.39 -14.90 -1.48
N THR A 345 -11.37 -13.67 -1.98
CA THR A 345 -11.37 -12.47 -1.14
C THR A 345 -12.51 -12.47 -0.13
N VAL A 346 -13.70 -12.91 -0.55
CA VAL A 346 -14.87 -12.98 0.33
C VAL A 346 -14.65 -13.92 1.53
N ASP A 347 -13.99 -15.06 1.34
CA ASP A 347 -13.74 -16.02 2.42
C ASP A 347 -12.78 -15.42 3.48
N ILE A 348 -11.78 -14.67 3.04
CA ILE A 348 -10.87 -13.93 3.95
C ILE A 348 -11.67 -12.86 4.72
N MET A 349 -12.51 -12.10 4.03
CA MET A 349 -13.28 -11.04 4.66
C MET A 349 -14.32 -11.58 5.64
N GLU A 350 -14.95 -12.72 5.36
CA GLU A 350 -15.86 -13.40 6.28
C GLU A 350 -15.14 -13.91 7.54
N GLU A 351 -13.90 -14.39 7.42
CA GLU A 351 -13.06 -14.74 8.58
C GLU A 351 -12.78 -13.52 9.46
N MET A 352 -12.59 -12.34 8.87
CA MET A 352 -12.28 -11.09 9.58
C MET A 352 -13.53 -10.42 10.19
N ALA A 353 -14.74 -10.80 9.79
CA ALA A 353 -15.99 -10.25 10.29
C ALA A 353 -16.32 -10.75 11.71
#